data_aff7e13ee2c6e2ba7a53650d25e96337
#
_entry.id   aff7e13ee2c6e2ba7a53650d25e96337
#
_cell.length_a   1.000
_cell.length_b   1.000
_cell.length_c   1.000
_cell.angle_alpha   90.00
_cell.angle_beta   90.00
_cell.angle_gamma   90.00
#
_symmetry.space_group_name_H-M   'P 1'
#
loop_
_entity.id
_entity.type
_entity.pdbx_description
1 polymer ?
#
loop_
_entity_poly.entity_id
_entity_poly.type
_entity_poly.pdbx_seq_one_letter_code
_entity_poly.pdbx_strand_id
1 'polypeptide(L)'
;GHDYANKYANYWSKKNKTIKSGKANFKDSGRQKTYNAEFAALAEYRKLYPNNKKTAILNWKGTEKLFKKIAKSKTYLKLCENEVGSTKKTTMPTLVKKSFRGATAGRATWYGAMELQEHNCPYTVIHEFAHLCGNMHHDIGFRRDVIKLASMFISKEFGNILKKKFKDAKLKITTGNHIMSPEKWIESVVRMEKIRNKHL
;
A
#
# COMPACT_ATOMS: atom_id res chain seq x y z
N GLY A 1 12.49 11.41 -13.28
CA GLY A 1 13.25 11.48 -12.03
C GLY A 1 13.63 12.88 -11.58
N HIS A 2 14.32 13.66 -12.40
CA HIS A 2 14.78 15.00 -12.00
C HIS A 2 13.66 16.00 -11.68
N ASP A 3 12.59 15.98 -12.44
CA ASP A 3 11.44 16.88 -12.23
C ASP A 3 10.74 16.62 -10.89
N TYR A 4 10.75 15.38 -10.45
CA TYR A 4 10.13 14.97 -9.19
C TYR A 4 10.95 15.40 -7.98
N ALA A 5 12.27 15.23 -8.06
CA ALA A 5 13.18 15.65 -7.00
C ALA A 5 13.13 17.18 -6.79
N ASN A 6 13.06 17.94 -7.87
CA ASN A 6 12.94 19.40 -7.80
C ASN A 6 11.58 19.84 -7.24
N LYS A 7 10.49 19.21 -7.66
CA LYS A 7 9.15 19.45 -7.10
C LYS A 7 9.10 19.09 -5.62
N TYR A 8 9.71 17.99 -5.23
CA TYR A 8 9.84 17.56 -3.85
C TYR A 8 10.60 18.59 -3.00
N ALA A 9 11.78 19.01 -3.47
CA ALA A 9 12.61 19.99 -2.77
C ALA A 9 11.89 21.33 -2.61
N ASN A 10 11.24 21.82 -3.66
CA ASN A 10 10.48 23.07 -3.64
C ASN A 10 9.26 23.00 -2.72
N TYR A 11 8.54 21.89 -2.75
CA TYR A 11 7.43 21.66 -1.85
C TYR A 11 7.90 21.61 -0.40
N TRP A 12 8.99 20.89 -0.13
CA TRP A 12 9.57 20.75 1.20
C TRP A 12 9.98 22.09 1.79
N SER A 13 10.65 22.95 1.00
CA SER A 13 11.06 24.26 1.47
C SER A 13 9.87 25.15 1.86
N LYS A 14 8.76 25.08 1.12
CA LYS A 14 7.51 25.80 1.43
C LYS A 14 6.78 25.21 2.63
N LYS A 15 6.67 23.88 2.68
CA LYS A 15 5.93 23.16 3.75
C LYS A 15 6.69 23.08 5.06
N ASN A 16 8.00 23.19 5.05
CA ASN A 16 8.79 23.12 6.28
C ASN A 16 8.38 24.23 7.28
N LYS A 17 8.03 25.41 6.78
CA LYS A 17 7.44 26.48 7.59
C LYS A 17 6.09 26.10 8.17
N THR A 18 5.23 25.44 7.37
CA THR A 18 3.88 25.01 7.79
C THR A 18 3.93 23.87 8.80
N ILE A 19 4.87 22.92 8.63
CA ILE A 19 5.06 21.79 9.53
C ILE A 19 5.60 22.26 10.88
N LYS A 20 6.57 23.15 10.90
CA LYS A 20 7.09 23.77 12.12
C LYS A 20 6.02 24.52 12.90
N SER A 21 5.06 25.13 12.20
CA SER A 21 3.92 25.81 12.82
C SER A 21 2.78 24.87 13.27
N GLY A 22 2.90 23.56 13.05
CA GLY A 22 1.87 22.57 13.40
C GLY A 22 0.60 22.61 12.55
N LYS A 23 0.58 23.38 11.47
CA LYS A 23 -0.60 23.59 10.61
C LYS A 23 -0.78 22.55 9.50
N ALA A 24 0.22 21.67 9.27
CA ALA A 24 0.12 20.65 8.24
C ALA A 24 -0.78 19.49 8.68
N ASN A 25 -1.84 19.25 7.93
CA ASN A 25 -2.73 18.12 8.17
C ASN A 25 -2.33 16.91 7.31
N PHE A 26 -1.69 15.94 7.91
CA PHE A 26 -1.28 14.68 7.26
C PHE A 26 -2.21 13.51 7.61
N LYS A 27 -3.48 13.78 7.86
CA LYS A 27 -4.41 12.77 8.32
C LYS A 27 -4.80 11.78 7.22
N ASP A 28 -4.57 10.50 7.47
CA ASP A 28 -5.12 9.39 6.69
C ASP A 28 -6.48 8.98 7.27
N SER A 29 -7.52 9.72 6.89
CA SER A 29 -8.86 9.58 7.47
C SER A 29 -9.55 8.25 7.15
N GLY A 30 -9.14 7.59 6.06
CA GLY A 30 -9.71 6.30 5.63
C GLY A 30 -9.04 5.07 6.21
N ARG A 31 -7.94 5.24 6.95
CA ARG A 31 -7.09 4.12 7.37
C ARG A 31 -7.82 3.06 8.18
N GLN A 32 -8.46 3.44 9.27
CA GLN A 32 -9.09 2.45 10.15
C GLN A 32 -10.27 1.74 9.48
N LYS A 33 -11.10 2.48 8.75
CA LYS A 33 -12.21 1.89 8.00
C LYS A 33 -11.72 0.92 6.92
N THR A 34 -10.63 1.27 6.25
CA THR A 34 -10.00 0.40 5.25
C THR A 34 -9.49 -0.88 5.89
N TYR A 35 -8.77 -0.81 7.00
CA TYR A 35 -8.31 -1.99 7.73
C TYR A 35 -9.48 -2.88 8.17
N ASN A 36 -10.52 -2.30 8.72
CA ASN A 36 -11.70 -3.05 9.17
C ASN A 36 -12.37 -3.80 8.00
N ALA A 37 -12.49 -3.15 6.85
CA ALA A 37 -13.05 -3.76 5.65
C ALA A 37 -12.16 -4.90 5.12
N GLU A 38 -10.86 -4.73 5.12
CA GLU A 38 -9.88 -5.75 4.71
C GLU A 38 -9.95 -6.97 5.63
N PHE A 39 -9.98 -6.78 6.94
CA PHE A 39 -10.13 -7.87 7.90
C PHE A 39 -11.47 -8.61 7.73
N ALA A 40 -12.55 -7.88 7.53
CA ALA A 40 -13.87 -8.47 7.27
C ALA A 40 -13.87 -9.31 5.98
N ALA A 41 -13.23 -8.84 4.93
CA ALA A 41 -13.11 -9.57 3.66
C ALA A 41 -12.29 -10.85 3.81
N LEU A 42 -11.16 -10.79 4.51
CA LEU A 42 -10.33 -11.98 4.80
C LEU A 42 -11.10 -13.00 5.65
N ALA A 43 -11.79 -12.57 6.69
CA ALA A 43 -12.58 -13.44 7.54
C ALA A 43 -13.69 -14.16 6.76
N GLU A 44 -14.42 -13.42 5.92
CA GLU A 44 -15.47 -14.02 5.07
C GLU A 44 -14.89 -15.02 4.07
N TYR A 45 -13.82 -14.68 3.39
CA TYR A 45 -13.18 -15.55 2.40
C TYR A 45 -12.63 -16.84 3.04
N ARG A 46 -11.97 -16.72 4.19
CA ARG A 46 -11.46 -17.89 4.94
C ARG A 46 -12.55 -18.77 5.47
N LYS A 47 -13.71 -18.21 5.82
CA LYS A 47 -14.89 -18.98 6.22
C LYS A 47 -15.46 -19.79 5.05
N LEU A 48 -15.48 -19.20 3.85
CA LEU A 48 -15.91 -19.88 2.63
C LEU A 48 -14.90 -20.92 2.14
N TYR A 49 -13.62 -20.65 2.29
CA TYR A 49 -12.51 -21.47 1.80
C TYR A 49 -11.44 -21.67 2.88
N PRO A 50 -11.71 -22.46 3.92
CA PRO A 50 -10.82 -22.56 5.08
C PRO A 50 -9.45 -23.15 4.77
N ASN A 51 -9.32 -23.94 3.70
CA ASN A 51 -8.06 -24.58 3.29
C ASN A 51 -7.44 -23.97 2.04
N ASN A 52 -7.80 -22.73 1.70
CA ASN A 52 -7.26 -22.07 0.52
C ASN A 52 -5.78 -21.72 0.72
N LYS A 53 -4.92 -22.29 -0.14
CA LYS A 53 -3.46 -22.07 -0.07
C LYS A 53 -3.06 -20.63 -0.29
N LYS A 54 -3.86 -19.84 -1.02
CA LYS A 54 -3.56 -18.42 -1.31
C LYS A 54 -3.84 -17.48 -0.15
N THR A 55 -4.48 -17.96 0.92
CA THR A 55 -4.68 -17.21 2.16
C THR A 55 -3.96 -17.86 3.36
N ALA A 56 -3.29 -18.98 3.15
CA ALA A 56 -2.50 -19.63 4.19
C ALA A 56 -1.25 -18.82 4.52
N ILE A 57 -0.87 -18.82 5.79
CA ILE A 57 0.32 -18.12 6.28
C ILE A 57 1.58 -18.67 5.58
N LEU A 58 2.36 -17.75 5.04
CA LEU A 58 3.63 -18.04 4.39
C LEU A 58 4.78 -17.97 5.38
N ASN A 59 5.74 -18.88 5.25
CA ASN A 59 7.06 -18.70 5.84
C ASN A 59 7.87 -17.67 5.01
N TRP A 60 9.09 -17.37 5.41
CA TRP A 60 9.89 -16.36 4.71
C TRP A 60 10.17 -16.72 3.24
N LYS A 61 10.49 -17.98 2.96
CA LYS A 61 10.72 -18.44 1.58
C LYS A 61 9.47 -18.28 0.71
N GLY A 62 8.30 -18.60 1.25
CA GLY A 62 7.01 -18.38 0.57
C GLY A 62 6.72 -16.91 0.37
N THR A 63 7.04 -16.07 1.35
CA THR A 63 6.93 -14.60 1.27
C THR A 63 7.81 -14.03 0.17
N GLU A 64 9.08 -14.44 0.11
CA GLU A 64 10.00 -14.02 -0.96
C GLU A 64 9.50 -14.43 -2.35
N LYS A 65 8.98 -15.64 -2.47
CA LYS A 65 8.43 -16.15 -3.74
C LYS A 65 7.22 -15.32 -4.20
N LEU A 66 6.29 -15.05 -3.31
CA LEU A 66 5.12 -14.20 -3.61
C LEU A 66 5.54 -12.77 -3.95
N PHE A 67 6.44 -12.19 -3.16
CA PHE A 67 6.99 -10.86 -3.41
C PHE A 67 7.59 -10.75 -4.82
N LYS A 68 8.47 -11.66 -5.21
CA LYS A 68 9.08 -11.67 -6.54
C LYS A 68 8.04 -11.84 -7.65
N LYS A 69 7.05 -12.69 -7.45
CA LYS A 69 5.96 -12.92 -8.39
C LYS A 69 5.15 -11.64 -8.64
N ILE A 70 4.77 -10.92 -7.58
CA ILE A 70 4.01 -9.67 -7.71
C ILE A 70 4.87 -8.58 -8.32
N ALA A 71 6.10 -8.40 -7.83
CA ALA A 71 6.99 -7.33 -8.28
C ALA A 71 7.32 -7.40 -9.78
N LYS A 72 7.36 -8.60 -10.35
CA LYS A 72 7.61 -8.83 -11.79
C LYS A 72 6.34 -8.87 -12.64
N SER A 73 5.17 -8.81 -12.02
CA SER A 73 3.90 -8.94 -12.74
C SER A 73 3.57 -7.72 -13.59
N LYS A 74 2.99 -7.96 -14.75
CA LYS A 74 2.48 -6.88 -15.60
C LYS A 74 1.42 -6.04 -14.88
N THR A 75 0.61 -6.68 -14.05
CA THR A 75 -0.44 -5.99 -13.26
C THR A 75 0.16 -4.94 -12.34
N TYR A 76 1.15 -5.32 -11.52
CA TYR A 76 1.82 -4.40 -10.61
C TYR A 76 2.54 -3.28 -11.37
N LEU A 77 3.32 -3.64 -12.39
CA LEU A 77 4.08 -2.66 -13.18
C LEU A 77 3.16 -1.63 -13.84
N LYS A 78 2.01 -2.07 -14.36
CA LYS A 78 1.01 -1.18 -14.96
C LYS A 78 0.35 -0.26 -13.93
N LEU A 79 0.08 -0.76 -12.74
CA LEU A 79 -0.46 0.07 -11.65
C LEU A 79 0.54 1.17 -11.25
N CYS A 80 1.83 0.85 -11.17
CA CYS A 80 2.88 1.82 -10.89
C CYS A 80 2.95 2.94 -11.95
N GLU A 81 2.73 2.63 -13.23
CA GLU A 81 2.74 3.61 -14.32
C GLU A 81 1.64 4.67 -14.19
N ASN A 82 0.55 4.35 -13.52
CA ASN A 82 -0.58 5.25 -13.32
C ASN A 82 -0.36 6.26 -12.17
N GLU A 83 0.70 6.12 -11.41
CA GLU A 83 0.95 6.96 -10.24
C GLU A 83 2.03 8.02 -10.53
N VAL A 84 1.79 9.23 -10.04
CA VAL A 84 2.71 10.36 -10.27
C VAL A 84 4.07 10.15 -9.60
N GLY A 85 4.10 9.35 -8.56
CA GLY A 85 5.35 9.03 -7.85
C GLY A 85 6.09 7.85 -8.41
N SER A 86 5.46 7.06 -9.27
CA SER A 86 6.15 5.98 -9.93
C SER A 86 7.01 6.58 -11.03
N THR A 87 8.29 6.51 -10.87
CA THR A 87 9.16 6.69 -12.00
C THR A 87 8.82 5.58 -12.98
N LYS A 88 8.69 5.92 -14.25
CA LYS A 88 8.48 4.95 -15.36
C LYS A 88 9.48 3.80 -15.37
N LYS A 89 10.47 3.86 -14.53
CA LYS A 89 11.43 2.81 -14.23
C LYS A 89 11.11 2.28 -12.85
N THR A 90 10.32 1.27 -12.83
CA THR A 90 10.18 0.45 -11.65
C THR A 90 11.52 -0.22 -11.38
N THR A 91 12.30 0.39 -10.52
CA THR A 91 13.32 -0.35 -9.82
C THR A 91 12.61 -1.43 -9.02
N MET A 92 13.10 -2.64 -9.11
CA MET A 92 12.59 -3.75 -8.30
C MET A 92 12.53 -3.31 -6.84
N PRO A 93 11.38 -3.39 -6.15
CA PRO A 93 11.32 -3.04 -4.74
C PRO A 93 12.21 -3.97 -3.91
N THR A 94 12.64 -3.49 -2.77
CA THR A 94 13.48 -4.26 -1.83
C THR A 94 12.62 -4.91 -0.77
N LEU A 95 12.83 -6.19 -0.50
CA LEU A 95 12.19 -6.90 0.60
C LEU A 95 13.13 -7.00 1.80
N VAL A 96 12.64 -6.59 2.96
CA VAL A 96 13.40 -6.60 4.22
C VAL A 96 12.63 -7.40 5.27
N LYS A 97 13.30 -8.34 5.92
CA LYS A 97 12.75 -9.04 7.07
C LYS A 97 12.93 -8.19 8.32
N LYS A 98 11.84 -7.92 9.04
CA LYS A 98 11.84 -7.07 10.22
C LYS A 98 10.81 -7.53 11.24
N SER A 99 11.17 -7.51 12.49
CA SER A 99 10.22 -7.69 13.60
C SER A 99 9.56 -6.35 13.93
N PHE A 100 8.25 -6.39 14.17
CA PHE A 100 7.49 -5.22 14.60
C PHE A 100 6.92 -5.43 15.99
N ARG A 101 6.80 -4.34 16.74
CA ARG A 101 6.06 -4.33 18.00
C ARG A 101 4.59 -4.04 17.75
N GLY A 102 3.71 -4.65 18.55
CA GLY A 102 2.26 -4.44 18.48
C GLY A 102 1.62 -5.10 17.25
N ALA A 103 0.58 -4.48 16.72
CA ALA A 103 -0.28 -5.04 15.67
C ALA A 103 0.22 -4.78 14.24
N THR A 104 1.40 -4.20 14.06
CA THR A 104 1.96 -3.92 12.73
C THR A 104 2.37 -5.23 12.06
N ALA A 105 1.73 -5.55 10.93
CA ALA A 105 2.02 -6.75 10.15
C ALA A 105 3.07 -6.55 9.06
N GLY A 106 3.18 -5.34 8.53
CA GLY A 106 4.11 -4.97 7.48
C GLY A 106 4.18 -3.47 7.30
N ARG A 107 5.12 -3.03 6.49
CA ARG A 107 5.28 -1.62 6.15
C ARG A 107 5.89 -1.44 4.77
N ALA A 108 5.34 -0.54 3.99
CA ALA A 108 5.94 -0.07 2.74
C ALA A 108 6.54 1.32 2.95
N THR A 109 7.69 1.55 2.35
CA THR A 109 8.36 2.85 2.38
C THR A 109 8.21 3.55 1.05
N TRP A 110 8.23 4.86 1.06
CA TRP A 110 8.14 5.67 -0.16
C TRP A 110 9.32 5.46 -1.11
N TYR A 111 10.45 5.00 -0.61
CA TYR A 111 11.65 4.72 -1.41
C TYR A 111 11.69 3.28 -1.96
N GLY A 112 10.60 2.53 -1.87
CA GLY A 112 10.46 1.24 -2.53
C GLY A 112 10.89 0.03 -1.69
N ALA A 113 10.99 0.14 -0.38
CA ALA A 113 11.23 -1.01 0.49
C ALA A 113 9.93 -1.53 1.09
N MET A 114 9.82 -2.85 1.15
CA MET A 114 8.76 -3.56 1.87
C MET A 114 9.38 -4.27 3.07
N GLU A 115 8.93 -3.92 4.26
CA GLU A 115 9.36 -4.53 5.51
C GLU A 115 8.28 -5.51 5.99
N LEU A 116 8.62 -6.78 6.11
CA LEU A 116 7.69 -7.84 6.51
C LEU A 116 8.30 -8.69 7.63
N GLN A 117 7.42 -9.33 8.40
CA GLN A 117 7.82 -10.30 9.41
C GLN A 117 8.25 -11.63 8.76
N GLU A 118 8.75 -12.55 9.55
CA GLU A 118 9.17 -13.87 9.07
C GLU A 118 8.02 -14.70 8.51
N HIS A 119 6.82 -14.58 9.10
CA HIS A 119 5.60 -15.25 8.67
C HIS A 119 4.54 -14.22 8.29
N ASN A 120 3.92 -14.38 7.13
CA ASN A 120 3.01 -13.39 6.59
C ASN A 120 1.76 -14.01 5.97
N CYS A 121 0.62 -13.36 6.21
CA CYS A 121 -0.55 -13.57 5.37
C CYS A 121 -0.25 -13.05 3.95
N PRO A 122 -0.59 -13.79 2.89
CA PRO A 122 -0.43 -13.31 1.53
C PRO A 122 -1.09 -11.96 1.26
N TYR A 123 -2.23 -11.70 1.88
CA TYR A 123 -2.90 -10.42 1.75
C TYR A 123 -2.08 -9.25 2.32
N THR A 124 -1.32 -9.46 3.38
CA THR A 124 -0.41 -8.43 3.92
C THR A 124 0.61 -8.00 2.86
N VAL A 125 1.19 -8.96 2.13
CA VAL A 125 2.11 -8.67 1.03
C VAL A 125 1.43 -7.84 -0.06
N ILE A 126 0.22 -8.20 -0.44
CA ILE A 126 -0.60 -7.49 -1.43
C ILE A 126 -0.93 -6.07 -0.96
N HIS A 127 -1.30 -5.90 0.29
CA HIS A 127 -1.57 -4.59 0.90
C HIS A 127 -0.36 -3.66 0.78
N GLU A 128 0.82 -4.14 1.13
CA GLU A 128 2.04 -3.35 1.04
C GLU A 128 2.44 -3.04 -0.41
N PHE A 129 2.19 -3.96 -1.36
CA PHE A 129 2.36 -3.66 -2.78
C PHE A 129 1.43 -2.55 -3.28
N ALA A 130 0.20 -2.47 -2.78
CA ALA A 130 -0.70 -1.37 -3.12
C ALA A 130 -0.13 0.00 -2.69
N HIS A 131 0.57 0.05 -1.55
CA HIS A 131 1.33 1.24 -1.16
C HIS A 131 2.50 1.51 -2.12
N LEU A 132 3.23 0.48 -2.50
CA LEU A 132 4.37 0.62 -3.42
C LEU A 132 3.97 1.09 -4.83
N CYS A 133 2.70 0.96 -5.19
CA CYS A 133 2.15 1.57 -6.42
C CYS A 133 2.13 3.11 -6.38
N GLY A 134 2.43 3.73 -5.24
CA GLY A 134 2.41 5.18 -5.06
C GLY A 134 1.32 5.69 -4.11
N ASN A 135 0.58 4.80 -3.47
CA ASN A 135 -0.49 5.14 -2.53
C ASN A 135 0.03 5.09 -1.09
N MET A 136 0.49 6.21 -0.56
CA MET A 136 0.97 6.27 0.83
C MET A 136 -0.17 6.32 1.85
N HIS A 137 -1.37 6.76 1.44
CA HIS A 137 -2.59 6.74 2.25
C HIS A 137 -3.50 5.58 1.85
N HIS A 138 -4.47 5.26 2.72
CA HIS A 138 -5.51 4.27 2.46
C HIS A 138 -6.73 4.94 1.82
N ASP A 139 -6.51 5.58 0.67
CA ASP A 139 -7.49 6.35 -0.08
C ASP A 139 -8.09 5.56 -1.27
N ILE A 140 -8.78 6.26 -2.15
CA ILE A 140 -9.42 5.63 -3.32
C ILE A 140 -8.42 4.96 -4.25
N GLY A 141 -7.23 5.52 -4.43
CA GLY A 141 -6.16 4.93 -5.24
C GLY A 141 -5.63 3.64 -4.62
N PHE A 142 -5.39 3.64 -3.31
CA PHE A 142 -5.00 2.44 -2.57
C PHE A 142 -6.05 1.33 -2.72
N ARG A 143 -7.31 1.65 -2.48
CA ARG A 143 -8.41 0.66 -2.57
C ARG A 143 -8.56 0.08 -3.98
N ARG A 144 -8.44 0.91 -5.01
CA ARG A 144 -8.42 0.43 -6.40
C ARG A 144 -7.29 -0.57 -6.64
N ASP A 145 -6.08 -0.23 -6.22
CA ASP A 145 -4.90 -1.03 -6.50
C ASP A 145 -4.88 -2.32 -5.69
N VAL A 146 -5.27 -2.28 -4.41
CA VAL A 146 -5.35 -3.49 -3.59
C VAL A 146 -6.43 -4.46 -4.09
N ILE A 147 -7.56 -3.97 -4.60
CA ILE A 147 -8.58 -4.82 -5.22
C ILE A 147 -8.03 -5.52 -6.47
N LYS A 148 -7.32 -4.80 -7.33
CA LYS A 148 -6.73 -5.37 -8.55
C LYS A 148 -5.68 -6.42 -8.22
N LEU A 149 -4.78 -6.12 -7.30
CA LEU A 149 -3.73 -7.05 -6.87
C LEU A 149 -4.31 -8.27 -6.15
N ALA A 150 -5.27 -8.09 -5.27
CA ALA A 150 -5.94 -9.19 -4.58
C ALA A 150 -6.72 -10.09 -5.55
N SER A 151 -7.38 -9.50 -6.53
CA SER A 151 -8.09 -10.25 -7.58
C SER A 151 -7.16 -11.10 -8.42
N MET A 152 -5.95 -10.61 -8.70
CA MET A 152 -4.94 -11.33 -9.49
C MET A 152 -4.22 -12.41 -8.68
N PHE A 153 -3.83 -12.12 -7.43
CA PHE A 153 -2.91 -12.98 -6.67
C PHE A 153 -3.58 -13.86 -5.61
N ILE A 154 -4.80 -13.57 -5.23
CA ILE A 154 -5.63 -14.48 -4.42
C ILE A 154 -6.69 -15.11 -5.31
N SER A 155 -7.77 -14.38 -5.61
CA SER A 155 -8.81 -14.80 -6.54
C SER A 155 -9.72 -13.63 -6.91
N LYS A 156 -10.39 -13.75 -8.04
CA LYS A 156 -11.41 -12.78 -8.46
C LYS A 156 -12.53 -12.67 -7.43
N GLU A 157 -12.91 -13.78 -6.83
CA GLU A 157 -13.94 -13.82 -5.79
C GLU A 157 -13.51 -13.04 -4.54
N PHE A 158 -12.28 -13.21 -4.08
CA PHE A 158 -11.75 -12.42 -2.97
C PHE A 158 -11.76 -10.92 -3.29
N GLY A 159 -11.34 -10.54 -4.50
CA GLY A 159 -11.41 -9.16 -4.96
C GLY A 159 -12.83 -8.60 -4.93
N ASN A 160 -13.83 -9.40 -5.30
CA ASN A 160 -15.24 -8.99 -5.24
C ASN A 160 -15.73 -8.83 -3.80
N ILE A 161 -15.35 -9.73 -2.89
CA ILE A 161 -15.67 -9.62 -1.46
C ILE A 161 -15.04 -8.35 -0.88
N LEU A 162 -13.77 -8.10 -1.16
CA LEU A 162 -13.05 -6.92 -0.71
C LEU A 162 -13.72 -5.62 -1.20
N LYS A 163 -14.09 -5.58 -2.47
CA LYS A 163 -14.83 -4.47 -3.08
C LYS A 163 -16.16 -4.22 -2.38
N LYS A 164 -16.91 -5.29 -2.08
CA LYS A 164 -18.17 -5.20 -1.35
C LYS A 164 -17.96 -4.65 0.06
N LYS A 165 -16.96 -5.12 0.80
CA LYS A 165 -16.66 -4.65 2.16
C LYS A 165 -16.27 -3.18 2.19
N PHE A 166 -15.54 -2.69 1.20
CA PHE A 166 -15.26 -1.26 1.05
C PHE A 166 -16.55 -0.46 0.83
N LYS A 167 -17.44 -0.93 -0.05
CA LYS A 167 -18.74 -0.28 -0.29
C LYS A 167 -19.62 -0.26 0.95
N ASP A 168 -19.70 -1.38 1.66
CA ASP A 168 -20.48 -1.49 2.90
C ASP A 168 -19.96 -0.53 3.98
N ALA A 169 -18.66 -0.29 4.02
CA ALA A 169 -18.02 0.70 4.88
C ALA A 169 -18.15 2.15 4.38
N LYS A 170 -18.90 2.38 3.28
CA LYS A 170 -19.06 3.68 2.62
C LYS A 170 -17.73 4.30 2.17
N LEU A 171 -16.79 3.46 1.80
CA LEU A 171 -15.51 3.85 1.20
C LEU A 171 -15.66 3.91 -0.31
N LYS A 172 -15.30 5.04 -0.89
CA LYS A 172 -15.34 5.22 -2.36
C LYS A 172 -14.38 4.27 -3.06
N ILE A 173 -14.81 3.70 -4.17
CA ILE A 173 -14.03 2.85 -5.05
C ILE A 173 -14.12 3.40 -6.46
N THR A 174 -13.05 3.25 -7.22
CA THR A 174 -13.02 3.53 -8.65
C THR A 174 -12.42 2.35 -9.41
N THR A 175 -12.85 2.15 -10.64
CA THR A 175 -12.25 1.21 -11.59
C THR A 175 -11.36 1.93 -12.60
N GLY A 176 -11.46 3.25 -12.67
CA GLY A 176 -10.66 4.08 -13.56
C GLY A 176 -9.24 4.32 -13.03
N ASN A 177 -8.44 4.97 -13.85
CA ASN A 177 -7.13 5.40 -13.43
C ASN A 177 -7.27 6.48 -12.35
N HIS A 178 -6.57 6.28 -11.27
CA HIS A 178 -6.43 7.28 -10.22
C HIS A 178 -4.98 7.73 -10.20
N ILE A 179 -4.78 8.99 -10.43
CA ILE A 179 -3.46 9.61 -10.36
C ILE A 179 -3.47 10.53 -9.16
N MET A 180 -2.63 10.21 -8.17
CA MET A 180 -2.44 11.08 -7.02
C MET A 180 -1.75 12.36 -7.48
N SER A 181 -2.25 13.52 -7.05
CA SER A 181 -1.57 14.77 -7.36
C SER A 181 -0.16 14.79 -6.77
N PRO A 182 0.81 15.48 -7.43
CA PRO A 182 2.17 15.60 -6.89
C PRO A 182 2.20 16.12 -5.45
N GLU A 183 1.33 17.06 -5.12
CA GLU A 183 1.23 17.64 -3.77
C GLU A 183 0.78 16.59 -2.75
N LYS A 184 -0.26 15.82 -3.05
CA LYS A 184 -0.74 14.75 -2.15
C LYS A 184 0.28 13.66 -1.97
N TRP A 185 0.98 13.28 -3.04
CA TRP A 185 2.04 12.28 -2.95
C TRP A 185 3.16 12.75 -2.02
N ILE A 186 3.62 14.01 -2.20
CA ILE A 186 4.68 14.60 -1.37
C ILE A 186 4.22 14.71 0.09
N GLU A 187 2.98 15.10 0.35
CA GLU A 187 2.40 15.12 1.70
C GLU A 187 2.43 13.73 2.35
N SER A 188 2.12 12.71 1.57
CA SER A 188 2.18 11.31 2.04
C SER A 188 3.59 10.88 2.41
N VAL A 189 4.57 11.22 1.57
CA VAL A 189 5.99 10.94 1.82
C VAL A 189 6.48 11.62 3.10
N VAL A 190 6.18 12.90 3.23
CA VAL A 190 6.55 13.71 4.40
C VAL A 190 5.97 13.11 5.69
N ARG A 191 4.72 12.69 5.64
CA ARG A 191 4.07 12.03 6.77
C ARG A 191 4.78 10.74 7.17
N MET A 192 5.12 9.91 6.19
CA MET A 192 5.80 8.63 6.45
C MET A 192 7.17 8.87 7.08
N GLU A 193 7.93 9.83 6.61
CA GLU A 193 9.22 10.19 7.20
C GLU A 193 9.07 10.70 8.64
N LYS A 194 8.07 11.52 8.91
CA LYS A 194 7.81 12.03 10.26
C LYS A 194 7.46 10.89 11.23
N ILE A 195 6.67 9.92 10.79
CA ILE A 195 6.35 8.73 11.60
C ILE A 195 7.62 7.91 11.84
N ARG A 196 8.40 7.69 10.80
CA ARG A 196 9.67 6.96 10.90
C ARG A 196 10.64 7.62 11.90
N ASN A 197 10.81 8.93 11.83
CA ASN A 197 11.72 9.67 12.69
C ASN A 197 11.30 9.67 14.16
N LYS A 198 10.02 9.48 14.45
CA LYS A 198 9.54 9.31 15.85
C LYS A 198 9.91 7.95 16.46
N HIS A 199 10.27 6.97 15.63
CA HIS A 199 10.60 5.62 16.06
C HIS A 199 12.09 5.28 15.91
N LEU A 200 12.89 6.26 15.51
CA LEU A 200 14.34 6.23 15.58
C LEU A 200 14.83 6.78 16.90
#